data_d011e859f263c03244d5159ac74a9e65
#
_entry.id   d011e859f263c03244d5159ac74a9e65
#
_cell.length_a   1.000
_cell.length_b   1.000
_cell.length_c   1.000
_cell.angle_alpha   90.00
_cell.angle_beta   90.00
_cell.angle_gamma   90.00
#
_symmetry.space_group_name_H-M   'P 1'
#
loop_
_entity.id
_entity.type
_entity.pdbx_description
1 polymer ?
#
loop_
_entity_poly.entity_id
_entity_poly.type
_entity_poly.pdbx_seq_one_letter_code
_entity_poly.pdbx_strand_id
1 'polypeptide(L)'
;MDYFVHESSYADEGCMIGSGTKIWHFSHVMKGAIIGSSCSIGQNVNVAARAVIGNNCKIQNNVSLYDDVILEDDVFCGPSMVFTNVINPRSFIERKTEYKKTLVKKGASIGANATIVCGHTIGEYAFIGAGTVVTSDIPPFALVYGVPGKIQGWVCKCGCKLSFSISDEAECIECNARYLLNAQKCIPL
;
A
#
# COMPACT_ATOMS: atom_id res chain seq x y z
N MET A 1 27.32 3.76 -2.25
CA MET A 1 25.90 3.56 -1.91
C MET A 1 25.28 2.79 -3.05
N ASP A 2 24.48 1.78 -2.75
CA ASP A 2 23.93 0.86 -3.76
C ASP A 2 22.46 1.20 -4.13
N TYR A 3 22.08 2.45 -3.92
CA TYR A 3 20.78 3.02 -4.26
C TYR A 3 20.93 4.41 -4.91
N PHE A 4 19.91 4.86 -5.63
CA PHE A 4 19.86 6.14 -6.33
C PHE A 4 18.94 7.14 -5.62
N VAL A 5 19.43 8.36 -5.41
CA VAL A 5 18.65 9.52 -4.97
C VAL A 5 18.86 10.65 -5.95
N HIS A 6 17.78 11.16 -6.55
CA HIS A 6 17.85 12.30 -7.44
C HIS A 6 18.35 13.55 -6.68
N GLU A 7 19.16 14.40 -7.31
CA GLU A 7 19.77 15.60 -6.71
C GLU A 7 18.80 16.59 -6.07
N SER A 8 17.53 16.61 -6.53
CA SER A 8 16.46 17.43 -5.95
C SER A 8 15.75 16.79 -4.77
N SER A 9 16.18 15.61 -4.33
CA SER A 9 15.55 14.85 -3.24
C SER A 9 16.47 14.79 -2.03
N TYR A 10 15.87 14.61 -0.86
CA TYR A 10 16.60 14.51 0.39
C TYR A 10 16.40 13.14 1.04
N ALA A 11 17.49 12.52 1.42
CA ALA A 11 17.50 11.35 2.31
C ALA A 11 18.29 11.76 3.55
N ASP A 12 17.60 11.89 4.69
CA ASP A 12 18.20 12.31 5.93
C ASP A 12 19.24 11.31 6.43
N GLU A 13 20.29 11.79 7.07
CA GLU A 13 21.23 10.91 7.77
C GLU A 13 20.51 10.07 8.83
N GLY A 14 20.68 8.73 8.78
CA GLY A 14 20.05 7.78 9.68
C GLY A 14 18.71 7.21 9.16
N CYS A 15 18.33 7.47 7.90
CA CYS A 15 17.38 6.60 7.20
C CYS A 15 18.10 5.35 6.68
N MET A 16 17.34 4.27 6.46
CA MET A 16 17.85 3.03 5.87
C MET A 16 17.23 2.81 4.51
N ILE A 17 18.06 2.63 3.47
CA ILE A 17 17.59 2.43 2.09
C ILE A 17 18.33 1.22 1.52
N GLY A 18 17.57 0.22 1.08
CA GLY A 18 18.10 -1.01 0.51
C GLY A 18 18.64 -0.84 -0.91
N SER A 19 19.45 -1.82 -1.33
CA SER A 19 20.13 -1.81 -2.62
C SER A 19 19.16 -1.80 -3.80
N GLY A 20 19.56 -1.13 -4.91
CA GLY A 20 18.75 -1.04 -6.13
C GLY A 20 17.51 -0.14 -6.02
N THR A 21 17.23 0.45 -4.86
CA THR A 21 16.12 1.40 -4.67
C THR A 21 16.42 2.73 -5.37
N LYS A 22 15.38 3.32 -5.98
CA LYS A 22 15.48 4.59 -6.71
C LYS A 22 14.51 5.60 -6.11
N ILE A 23 15.02 6.78 -5.72
CA ILE A 23 14.23 7.90 -5.22
C ILE A 23 14.29 9.02 -6.25
N TRP A 24 13.11 9.37 -6.79
CA TRP A 24 12.97 10.35 -7.85
C TRP A 24 12.79 11.76 -7.29
N HIS A 25 12.51 12.74 -8.15
CA HIS A 25 12.56 14.17 -7.90
C HIS A 25 11.71 14.63 -6.70
N PHE A 26 12.22 15.61 -5.98
CA PHE A 26 11.51 16.36 -4.93
C PHE A 26 10.92 15.52 -3.80
N SER A 27 11.51 14.36 -3.53
CA SER A 27 11.07 13.47 -2.47
C SER A 27 11.91 13.66 -1.21
N HIS A 28 11.34 13.32 -0.05
CA HIS A 28 12.03 13.40 1.22
C HIS A 28 11.87 12.09 2.00
N VAL A 29 12.99 11.49 2.36
CA VAL A 29 13.05 10.32 3.25
C VAL A 29 13.60 10.78 4.58
N MET A 30 12.75 10.80 5.60
CA MET A 30 13.12 11.33 6.92
C MET A 30 14.02 10.37 7.69
N LYS A 31 14.81 10.93 8.61
CA LYS A 31 15.63 10.16 9.57
C LYS A 31 14.79 9.09 10.29
N GLY A 32 15.27 7.85 10.29
CA GLY A 32 14.61 6.71 10.93
C GLY A 32 13.67 5.91 10.01
N ALA A 33 13.29 6.45 8.85
CA ALA A 33 12.55 5.71 7.84
C ALA A 33 13.33 4.49 7.33
N ILE A 34 12.61 3.41 7.01
CA ILE A 34 13.19 2.18 6.47
C ILE A 34 12.56 1.89 5.11
N ILE A 35 13.41 1.76 4.10
CA ILE A 35 13.00 1.37 2.74
C ILE A 35 13.82 0.14 2.34
N GLY A 36 13.15 -0.93 1.92
CA GLY A 36 13.78 -2.15 1.44
C GLY A 36 14.49 -1.97 0.11
N SER A 37 14.90 -3.08 -0.49
CA SER A 37 15.65 -3.14 -1.75
C SER A 37 14.73 -3.10 -2.96
N SER A 38 15.27 -2.64 -4.12
CA SER A 38 14.60 -2.65 -5.43
C SER A 38 13.29 -1.86 -5.47
N CYS A 39 13.11 -0.89 -4.58
CA CYS A 39 11.93 -0.02 -4.57
C CYS A 39 12.04 1.11 -5.60
N SER A 40 10.89 1.61 -6.04
CA SER A 40 10.78 2.83 -6.84
C SER A 40 9.93 3.85 -6.08
N ILE A 41 10.56 4.92 -5.64
CA ILE A 41 9.91 6.04 -4.93
C ILE A 41 9.74 7.17 -5.92
N GLY A 42 8.51 7.45 -6.30
CA GLY A 42 8.15 8.43 -7.32
C GLY A 42 8.48 9.87 -6.93
N GLN A 43 8.03 10.80 -7.76
CA GLN A 43 8.23 12.22 -7.54
C GLN A 43 7.34 12.75 -6.41
N ASN A 44 7.86 13.69 -5.61
CA ASN A 44 7.12 14.35 -4.54
C ASN A 44 6.51 13.37 -3.53
N VAL A 45 7.30 12.39 -3.12
CA VAL A 45 6.94 11.40 -2.09
C VAL A 45 7.58 11.81 -0.77
N ASN A 46 6.80 11.76 0.31
CA ASN A 46 7.31 11.94 1.66
C ASN A 46 7.27 10.61 2.41
N VAL A 47 8.39 10.21 3.00
CA VAL A 47 8.51 9.01 3.84
C VAL A 47 8.87 9.45 5.25
N ALA A 48 7.90 9.41 6.17
CA ALA A 48 8.07 9.87 7.55
C ALA A 48 8.96 8.93 8.37
N ALA A 49 9.43 9.40 9.51
CA ALA A 49 10.49 8.79 10.34
C ALA A 49 10.22 7.35 10.78
N ARG A 50 8.95 6.98 11.02
CA ARG A 50 8.58 5.62 11.45
C ARG A 50 7.87 4.82 10.35
N ALA A 51 7.87 5.31 9.11
CA ALA A 51 7.37 4.55 7.98
C ALA A 51 8.34 3.42 7.62
N VAL A 52 7.77 2.26 7.28
CA VAL A 52 8.53 1.08 6.86
C VAL A 52 8.00 0.62 5.50
N ILE A 53 8.89 0.49 4.54
CA ILE A 53 8.60 0.00 3.19
C ILE A 53 9.43 -1.25 2.95
N GLY A 54 8.77 -2.37 2.62
CA GLY A 54 9.39 -3.64 2.27
C GLY A 54 10.14 -3.58 0.94
N ASN A 55 10.48 -4.73 0.40
CA ASN A 55 11.22 -4.83 -0.86
C ASN A 55 10.31 -4.72 -2.09
N ASN A 56 10.90 -4.30 -3.23
CA ASN A 56 10.23 -4.25 -4.53
C ASN A 56 8.93 -3.45 -4.56
N CYS A 57 8.75 -2.49 -3.64
CA CYS A 57 7.58 -1.63 -3.60
C CYS A 57 7.66 -0.53 -4.67
N LYS A 58 6.50 -0.15 -5.20
CA LYS A 58 6.37 0.94 -6.17
C LYS A 58 5.44 2.00 -5.60
N ILE A 59 6.01 3.10 -5.14
CA ILE A 59 5.28 4.25 -4.64
C ILE A 59 5.23 5.30 -5.75
N GLN A 60 4.05 5.59 -6.25
CA GLN A 60 3.88 6.56 -7.34
C GLN A 60 3.95 8.00 -6.82
N ASN A 61 3.86 8.96 -7.74
CA ASN A 61 4.01 10.38 -7.43
C ASN A 61 2.98 10.90 -6.42
N ASN A 62 3.37 11.90 -5.63
CA ASN A 62 2.51 12.63 -4.69
C ASN A 62 1.92 11.76 -3.57
N VAL A 63 2.65 10.78 -3.07
CA VAL A 63 2.22 9.94 -1.95
C VAL A 63 2.99 10.32 -0.69
N SER A 64 2.28 10.47 0.43
CA SER A 64 2.89 10.64 1.74
C SER A 64 2.67 9.39 2.60
N LEU A 65 3.77 8.77 3.02
CA LEU A 65 3.76 7.69 4.00
C LEU A 65 4.05 8.32 5.36
N TYR A 66 3.02 8.43 6.18
CA TYR A 66 3.13 8.96 7.53
C TYR A 66 3.77 7.95 8.49
N ASP A 67 4.07 8.41 9.69
CA ASP A 67 4.50 7.54 10.79
C ASP A 67 3.54 6.36 10.98
N ASP A 68 4.10 5.19 11.25
CA ASP A 68 3.37 3.94 11.49
C ASP A 68 2.60 3.39 10.26
N VAL A 69 2.87 3.91 9.05
CA VAL A 69 2.50 3.23 7.80
C VAL A 69 3.55 2.16 7.50
N ILE A 70 3.11 0.91 7.39
CA ILE A 70 3.96 -0.23 7.08
C ILE A 70 3.47 -0.89 5.80
N LEU A 71 4.35 -0.95 4.81
CA LEU A 71 4.14 -1.69 3.58
C LEU A 71 5.03 -2.93 3.61
N GLU A 72 4.46 -4.11 3.40
CA GLU A 72 5.23 -5.33 3.17
C GLU A 72 5.80 -5.34 1.73
N ASP A 73 6.41 -6.44 1.30
CA ASP A 73 7.02 -6.55 -0.03
C ASP A 73 5.99 -6.47 -1.16
N ASP A 74 6.45 -6.05 -2.35
CA ASP A 74 5.68 -6.05 -3.61
C ASP A 74 4.42 -5.13 -3.59
N VAL A 75 4.32 -4.18 -2.67
CA VAL A 75 3.17 -3.26 -2.59
C VAL A 75 3.24 -2.19 -3.67
N PHE A 76 2.10 -1.93 -4.31
CA PHE A 76 1.91 -0.82 -5.24
C PHE A 76 1.03 0.27 -4.64
N CYS A 77 1.54 1.50 -4.55
CA CYS A 77 0.79 2.71 -4.18
C CYS A 77 0.60 3.59 -5.42
N GLY A 78 -0.62 3.72 -5.90
CA GLY A 78 -0.97 4.54 -7.06
C GLY A 78 -0.76 6.05 -6.83
N PRO A 79 -0.67 6.84 -7.90
CA PRO A 79 -0.39 8.28 -7.79
C PRO A 79 -1.47 9.00 -6.97
N SER A 80 -1.01 9.91 -6.12
CA SER A 80 -1.86 10.75 -5.27
C SER A 80 -2.81 9.98 -4.34
N MET A 81 -2.55 8.69 -4.06
CA MET A 81 -3.27 8.01 -3.00
C MET A 81 -2.88 8.59 -1.63
N VAL A 82 -3.75 8.50 -0.64
CA VAL A 82 -3.60 9.13 0.66
C VAL A 82 -3.67 8.10 1.79
N PHE A 83 -2.69 8.13 2.69
CA PHE A 83 -2.81 7.55 4.02
C PHE A 83 -3.20 8.66 5.01
N THR A 84 -4.13 8.41 5.92
CA THR A 84 -4.32 9.26 7.10
C THR A 84 -3.51 8.72 8.28
N ASN A 85 -3.37 9.47 9.37
CA ASN A 85 -2.60 9.03 10.55
C ASN A 85 -3.39 9.19 11.86
N VAL A 86 -4.42 10.02 11.88
CA VAL A 86 -5.28 10.26 13.04
C VAL A 86 -6.74 10.34 12.58
N ILE A 87 -7.68 9.87 13.41
CA ILE A 87 -9.10 9.77 13.06
C ILE A 87 -9.81 11.14 13.13
N ASN A 88 -9.49 11.94 14.11
CA ASN A 88 -10.22 13.17 14.45
C ASN A 88 -9.27 14.37 14.65
N PRO A 89 -8.57 14.83 13.61
CA PRO A 89 -7.62 15.92 13.73
C PRO A 89 -8.31 17.24 14.14
N ARG A 90 -7.62 18.00 14.99
CA ARG A 90 -7.95 19.38 15.31
C ARG A 90 -6.67 20.18 15.43
N SER A 91 -6.54 21.33 14.78
CA SER A 91 -5.31 22.10 14.77
C SER A 91 -4.89 22.61 16.16
N PHE A 92 -5.85 22.86 17.03
CA PHE A 92 -5.62 23.37 18.39
C PHE A 92 -5.51 22.27 19.45
N ILE A 93 -5.55 20.97 19.06
CA ILE A 93 -5.39 19.83 19.95
C ILE A 93 -4.23 18.97 19.42
N GLU A 94 -3.19 18.82 20.20
CA GLU A 94 -2.08 17.93 19.85
C GLU A 94 -2.50 16.45 20.00
N ARG A 95 -2.37 15.69 18.88
CA ARG A 95 -2.77 14.27 18.82
C ARG A 95 -1.65 13.35 18.31
N LYS A 96 -0.41 13.75 18.47
CA LYS A 96 0.75 12.97 18.00
C LYS A 96 0.85 11.58 18.64
N THR A 97 0.30 11.42 19.84
CA THR A 97 0.24 10.14 20.56
C THR A 97 -0.93 9.24 20.13
N GLU A 98 -1.83 9.75 19.29
CA GLU A 98 -3.04 9.06 18.83
C GLU A 98 -2.90 8.50 17.40
N TYR A 99 -1.70 8.56 16.82
CA TYR A 99 -1.46 7.99 15.48
C TYR A 99 -1.77 6.51 15.46
N LYS A 100 -2.45 6.07 14.40
CA LYS A 100 -2.85 4.68 14.23
C LYS A 100 -2.08 4.05 13.10
N LYS A 101 -1.54 2.86 13.39
CA LYS A 101 -0.79 2.06 12.43
C LYS A 101 -1.68 1.63 11.26
N THR A 102 -1.15 1.74 10.04
CA THR A 102 -1.73 1.15 8.84
C THR A 102 -0.79 0.09 8.30
N LEU A 103 -1.30 -1.13 8.08
CA LEU A 103 -0.52 -2.23 7.53
C LEU A 103 -1.04 -2.58 6.13
N VAL A 104 -0.17 -2.50 5.14
CA VAL A 104 -0.45 -2.97 3.77
C VAL A 104 0.38 -4.22 3.54
N LYS A 105 -0.29 -5.35 3.37
CA LYS A 105 0.35 -6.64 3.24
C LYS A 105 0.87 -6.89 1.82
N LYS A 106 1.71 -7.92 1.72
CA LYS A 106 2.45 -8.30 0.51
C LYS A 106 1.58 -8.30 -0.74
N GLY A 107 2.11 -7.72 -1.82
CA GLY A 107 1.50 -7.73 -3.15
C GLY A 107 0.21 -6.92 -3.30
N ALA A 108 -0.24 -6.23 -2.25
CA ALA A 108 -1.44 -5.39 -2.35
C ALA A 108 -1.23 -4.21 -3.28
N SER A 109 -2.28 -3.84 -4.02
CA SER A 109 -2.29 -2.69 -4.93
C SER A 109 -3.33 -1.67 -4.50
N ILE A 110 -2.91 -0.42 -4.37
CA ILE A 110 -3.77 0.71 -4.01
C ILE A 110 -3.86 1.65 -5.21
N GLY A 111 -5.06 1.84 -5.74
CA GLY A 111 -5.31 2.65 -6.92
C GLY A 111 -5.09 4.15 -6.70
N ALA A 112 -4.96 4.88 -7.81
CA ALA A 112 -4.80 6.34 -7.81
C ALA A 112 -5.90 7.05 -7.02
N ASN A 113 -5.55 8.11 -6.28
CA ASN A 113 -6.47 8.91 -5.47
C ASN A 113 -7.30 8.12 -4.44
N ALA A 114 -6.96 6.87 -4.13
CA ALA A 114 -7.60 6.14 -3.04
C ALA A 114 -7.17 6.75 -1.70
N THR A 115 -8.07 6.68 -0.71
CA THR A 115 -7.80 7.13 0.67
C THR A 115 -7.88 5.94 1.61
N ILE A 116 -6.81 5.68 2.35
CA ILE A 116 -6.77 4.66 3.40
C ILE A 116 -6.87 5.34 4.75
N VAL A 117 -7.99 5.16 5.42
CA VAL A 117 -8.17 5.63 6.79
C VAL A 117 -7.24 4.82 7.72
N CYS A 118 -6.55 5.50 8.61
CA CYS A 118 -5.58 4.88 9.51
C CYS A 118 -6.21 3.87 10.46
N GLY A 119 -5.41 2.92 10.93
CA GLY A 119 -5.85 1.88 11.88
C GLY A 119 -6.34 0.60 11.20
N HIS A 120 -6.21 0.48 9.88
CA HIS A 120 -6.70 -0.67 9.12
C HIS A 120 -5.58 -1.45 8.46
N THR A 121 -5.87 -2.73 8.19
CA THR A 121 -5.01 -3.64 7.45
C THR A 121 -5.57 -3.87 6.06
N ILE A 122 -4.72 -3.72 5.04
CA ILE A 122 -5.01 -4.15 3.65
C ILE A 122 -4.38 -5.53 3.48
N GLY A 123 -5.19 -6.54 3.20
CA GLY A 123 -4.77 -7.93 3.09
C GLY A 123 -3.86 -8.20 1.88
N GLU A 124 -3.20 -9.36 1.91
CA GLU A 124 -2.28 -9.77 0.84
C GLU A 124 -2.98 -9.79 -0.52
N TYR A 125 -2.30 -9.25 -1.54
CA TYR A 125 -2.80 -9.18 -2.91
C TYR A 125 -4.18 -8.53 -3.07
N ALA A 126 -4.69 -7.82 -2.05
CA ALA A 126 -5.91 -7.05 -2.20
C ALA A 126 -5.74 -5.93 -3.24
N PHE A 127 -6.78 -5.64 -3.97
CA PHE A 127 -6.80 -4.61 -5.00
C PHE A 127 -7.81 -3.52 -4.64
N ILE A 128 -7.30 -2.35 -4.28
CA ILE A 128 -8.11 -1.17 -3.99
C ILE A 128 -8.23 -0.35 -5.26
N GLY A 129 -9.45 -0.19 -5.75
CA GLY A 129 -9.72 0.59 -6.96
C GLY A 129 -9.42 2.08 -6.78
N ALA A 130 -9.17 2.78 -7.90
CA ALA A 130 -8.92 4.22 -7.87
C ALA A 130 -10.08 5.00 -7.22
N GLY A 131 -9.77 6.04 -6.46
CA GLY A 131 -10.75 6.88 -5.78
C GLY A 131 -11.51 6.24 -4.61
N THR A 132 -11.14 5.03 -4.22
CA THR A 132 -11.79 4.30 -3.10
C THR A 132 -11.44 4.92 -1.75
N VAL A 133 -12.41 4.98 -0.83
CA VAL A 133 -12.16 5.34 0.57
C VAL A 133 -12.29 4.10 1.46
N VAL A 134 -11.15 3.57 1.92
CA VAL A 134 -11.10 2.40 2.80
C VAL A 134 -11.29 2.84 4.25
N THR A 135 -12.30 2.28 4.91
CA THR A 135 -12.70 2.61 6.29
C THR A 135 -12.77 1.39 7.21
N SER A 136 -12.29 0.22 6.76
CA SER A 136 -12.26 -1.04 7.50
C SER A 136 -11.13 -1.94 6.97
N ASP A 137 -10.83 -2.99 7.69
CA ASP A 137 -9.88 -4.00 7.23
C ASP A 137 -10.34 -4.65 5.93
N ILE A 138 -9.39 -4.90 5.05
CA ILE A 138 -9.63 -5.53 3.75
C ILE A 138 -9.04 -6.94 3.76
N PRO A 139 -9.83 -7.97 3.44
CA PRO A 139 -9.32 -9.33 3.39
C PRO A 139 -8.36 -9.55 2.21
N PRO A 140 -7.50 -10.61 2.27
CA PRO A 140 -6.62 -10.98 1.16
C PRO A 140 -7.39 -11.21 -0.13
N PHE A 141 -6.79 -10.83 -1.27
CA PHE A 141 -7.33 -10.99 -2.62
C PHE A 141 -8.64 -10.24 -2.90
N ALA A 142 -9.14 -9.43 -1.99
CA ALA A 142 -10.38 -8.68 -2.23
C ALA A 142 -10.19 -7.58 -3.27
N LEU A 143 -11.15 -7.47 -4.18
CA LEU A 143 -11.32 -6.34 -5.08
C LEU A 143 -12.29 -5.35 -4.43
N VAL A 144 -11.81 -4.15 -4.11
CA VAL A 144 -12.56 -3.15 -3.34
C VAL A 144 -12.64 -1.83 -4.09
N TYR A 145 -13.82 -1.27 -4.23
CA TYR A 145 -13.99 0.12 -4.71
C TYR A 145 -15.26 0.77 -4.17
N GLY A 146 -15.32 2.11 -4.31
CA GLY A 146 -16.42 2.96 -3.86
C GLY A 146 -16.08 3.83 -2.65
N VAL A 147 -17.06 4.68 -2.25
CA VAL A 147 -16.98 5.60 -1.11
C VAL A 147 -18.25 5.43 -0.25
N PRO A 148 -18.16 4.73 0.90
CA PRO A 148 -17.03 3.95 1.40
C PRO A 148 -16.73 2.71 0.55
N GLY A 149 -15.48 2.23 0.62
CA GLY A 149 -15.03 1.05 -0.11
C GLY A 149 -15.78 -0.22 0.30
N LYS A 150 -16.23 -1.00 -0.68
CA LYS A 150 -16.92 -2.27 -0.49
C LYS A 150 -16.28 -3.36 -1.35
N ILE A 151 -16.27 -4.60 -0.86
CA ILE A 151 -15.82 -5.76 -1.63
C ILE A 151 -16.78 -5.94 -2.81
N GLN A 152 -16.21 -5.94 -4.03
CA GLN A 152 -16.92 -6.08 -5.30
C GLN A 152 -16.54 -7.38 -6.02
N GLY A 153 -15.69 -8.19 -5.40
CA GLY A 153 -15.22 -9.45 -5.92
C GLY A 153 -13.82 -9.77 -5.41
N TRP A 154 -13.11 -10.59 -6.16
CA TRP A 154 -11.81 -11.10 -5.79
C TRP A 154 -10.87 -11.05 -6.99
N VAL A 155 -9.57 -10.97 -6.71
CA VAL A 155 -8.52 -10.94 -7.74
C VAL A 155 -7.50 -12.05 -7.50
N CYS A 156 -6.90 -12.51 -8.56
CA CYS A 156 -5.72 -13.37 -8.52
C CYS A 156 -4.49 -12.56 -8.04
N LYS A 157 -3.48 -13.25 -7.57
CA LYS A 157 -2.17 -12.62 -7.26
C LYS A 157 -1.54 -11.88 -8.45
N CYS A 158 -1.91 -12.20 -9.69
CA CYS A 158 -1.47 -11.47 -10.88
C CYS A 158 -2.31 -10.22 -11.17
N GLY A 159 -3.39 -9.95 -10.38
CA GLY A 159 -4.28 -8.81 -10.54
C GLY A 159 -5.51 -9.06 -11.40
N CYS A 160 -5.62 -10.21 -12.06
CA CYS A 160 -6.79 -10.57 -12.86
C CYS A 160 -8.01 -10.82 -11.97
N LYS A 161 -9.19 -10.32 -12.37
CA LYS A 161 -10.44 -10.57 -11.65
C LYS A 161 -10.81 -12.05 -11.74
N LEU A 162 -11.18 -12.63 -10.61
CA LEU A 162 -11.63 -14.02 -10.51
C LEU A 162 -13.13 -14.13 -10.71
N SER A 163 -13.55 -15.18 -11.44
CA SER A 163 -14.94 -15.55 -11.61
C SER A 163 -15.13 -16.94 -10.98
N PHE A 164 -15.90 -17.00 -9.90
CA PHE A 164 -16.15 -18.25 -9.18
C PHE A 164 -17.30 -19.03 -9.79
N SER A 165 -17.14 -20.36 -9.85
CA SER A 165 -18.17 -21.32 -10.25
C SER A 165 -19.20 -21.55 -9.15
N ILE A 166 -20.19 -22.39 -9.41
CA ILE A 166 -21.19 -22.81 -8.42
C ILE A 166 -20.54 -23.59 -7.26
N SER A 167 -19.38 -24.22 -7.50
CA SER A 167 -18.60 -24.93 -6.47
C SER A 167 -17.63 -24.00 -5.70
N ASP A 168 -17.78 -22.68 -5.80
CA ASP A 168 -16.91 -21.68 -5.18
C ASP A 168 -15.42 -21.82 -5.59
N GLU A 169 -15.12 -22.45 -6.72
CA GLU A 169 -13.79 -22.52 -7.29
C GLU A 169 -13.62 -21.54 -8.45
N ALA A 170 -12.42 -20.97 -8.56
CA ALA A 170 -12.01 -20.12 -9.67
C ALA A 170 -10.61 -20.50 -10.16
N GLU A 171 -10.41 -20.47 -11.46
CA GLU A 171 -9.10 -20.55 -12.10
C GLU A 171 -8.83 -19.24 -12.84
N CYS A 172 -7.63 -18.69 -12.62
CA CYS A 172 -7.22 -17.45 -13.27
C CYS A 172 -6.95 -17.69 -14.76
N ILE A 173 -7.61 -16.93 -15.62
CA ILE A 173 -7.48 -17.07 -17.08
C ILE A 173 -6.11 -16.65 -17.62
N GLU A 174 -5.29 -15.92 -16.84
CA GLU A 174 -3.98 -15.45 -17.29
C GLU A 174 -2.82 -16.30 -16.75
N CYS A 175 -2.90 -16.76 -15.50
CA CYS A 175 -1.78 -17.47 -14.86
C CYS A 175 -2.13 -18.87 -14.37
N ASN A 176 -3.35 -19.34 -14.62
CA ASN A 176 -3.88 -20.67 -14.25
C ASN A 176 -3.82 -20.98 -12.75
N ALA A 177 -3.61 -19.98 -11.89
CA ALA A 177 -3.67 -20.15 -10.44
C ALA A 177 -5.11 -20.40 -10.00
N ARG A 178 -5.29 -21.36 -9.09
CA ARG A 178 -6.61 -21.79 -8.62
C ARG A 178 -6.90 -21.24 -7.23
N TYR A 179 -8.18 -20.97 -6.98
CA TYR A 179 -8.67 -20.37 -5.75
C TYR A 179 -9.98 -21.03 -5.32
N LEU A 180 -10.21 -21.04 -4.02
CA LEU A 180 -11.47 -21.43 -3.39
C LEU A 180 -12.04 -20.22 -2.63
N LEU A 181 -13.34 -19.97 -2.81
CA LEU A 181 -14.07 -18.99 -2.01
C LEU A 181 -14.77 -19.71 -0.84
N ASN A 182 -14.32 -19.45 0.38
CA ASN A 182 -14.92 -20.04 1.58
C ASN A 182 -15.28 -18.94 2.58
N ALA A 183 -16.54 -18.85 2.98
CA ALA A 183 -17.04 -17.88 3.96
C ALA A 183 -16.54 -16.45 3.69
N GLN A 184 -16.65 -15.98 2.44
CA GLN A 184 -16.15 -14.67 1.97
C GLN A 184 -14.62 -14.48 2.15
N LYS A 185 -13.87 -15.56 2.11
CA LYS A 185 -12.40 -15.54 2.05
C LYS A 185 -11.95 -16.24 0.79
N CYS A 186 -11.16 -15.55 -0.02
CA CYS A 186 -10.51 -16.13 -1.20
C CYS A 186 -9.20 -16.78 -0.76
N ILE A 187 -9.03 -18.07 -1.05
CA ILE A 187 -7.92 -18.89 -0.60
C ILE A 187 -7.24 -19.49 -1.84
N PRO A 188 -5.94 -19.29 -2.05
CA PRO A 188 -5.21 -19.97 -3.11
C PRO A 188 -5.12 -21.47 -2.82
N LEU A 189 -5.23 -22.29 -3.89
CA LEU A 189 -5.15 -23.77 -3.86
C LEU A 189 -3.75 -24.25 -4.30
#